data_e07333a5b33feca7eeb5b849467c6257
#
_entry.id   e07333a5b33feca7eeb5b849467c6257
#
_cell.length_a   1.000
_cell.length_b   1.000
_cell.length_c   1.000
_cell.angle_alpha   90.00
_cell.angle_beta   90.00
_cell.angle_gamma   90.00
#
_symmetry.space_group_name_H-M   'P 1'
#
loop_
_entity.id
_entity.type
_entity.pdbx_description
1 polymer ?
#
loop_
_entity_poly.entity_id
_entity_poly.type
_entity_poly.pdbx_seq_one_letter_code
_entity_poly.pdbx_strand_id
1 'polypeptide(L)'
;MSPSGDFIKNCPHRPLRLSSNDPQGFPDGIRGSFQRKTRAYQKRAIMNEITSFNGDPQPPASPDARGAADEAQATELPHSVEAEQQLLGAILTNNDVYDKVASIINSSHFYDPVHARIYEVAAARISKNALASPVTLKAFMEDDQGLKELGGPAYLAKLASASISAFAVRDYAQMIYDLAIRRELIALGQTIAEKARRVDVASEPKEQIVEAEQSLYQLAEQGQTEQGFKSFLRAVTEAVNVTNEAYQRGGGMAGISTGLDDLDKQLGGLHPSDLLILAGRPSMGKTSLATNIAFNVAKAYRRGLKQDGSEGAIDGGVVGFFSLEMSAEQLAGRILAEASEISSHKIRQGDMTEEEFRRFVQAAKDLESCPLFIDDTPAIPISQLAARARRLKRTHGLDLLVIDYLQLCRGMSDNRVNEIAEISMGMKAIAKELNIPVIALSQLSRQVESREDKRPQLSDLRESGSIEQDADVVMFVFREEYYKEREKPGDHELDKMEEWKQAMERLHAKAEVIVGKQRHGPIGTVELSFEAQFTRFGNLAKAWQQQPDGY
;
A
#
# COMPACT_ATOMS: atom_id res chain seq x y z
N MET A 1 63.68 -8.94 7.42
CA MET A 1 64.49 -7.74 7.66
C MET A 1 63.51 -6.56 7.80
N SER A 2 63.15 -6.21 9.00
CA SER A 2 62.61 -4.88 9.40
C SER A 2 63.81 -3.90 9.54
N PRO A 3 63.61 -2.57 9.54
CA PRO A 3 63.06 -1.88 10.70
C PRO A 3 62.09 -0.72 10.31
N SER A 4 61.06 -0.48 11.10
CA SER A 4 60.91 0.41 12.29
C SER A 4 61.24 1.91 12.04
N GLY A 5 60.26 2.75 12.36
CA GLY A 5 60.44 4.18 12.51
C GLY A 5 59.15 4.94 12.84
N ASP A 6 58.90 5.14 14.13
CA ASP A 6 57.89 6.00 14.74
C ASP A 6 57.92 7.46 14.25
N PHE A 7 56.78 8.12 14.16
CA PHE A 7 56.63 9.52 14.54
C PHE A 7 55.20 9.84 15.03
N ILE A 8 55.05 9.86 16.34
CA ILE A 8 53.99 10.54 17.09
C ILE A 8 54.46 11.97 17.32
N LYS A 9 53.61 12.99 17.07
CA LYS A 9 53.33 14.10 18.00
C LYS A 9 52.52 15.24 17.39
N ASN A 10 51.53 15.65 18.20
CA ASN A 10 51.00 16.99 18.45
C ASN A 10 49.84 17.52 17.58
N CYS A 11 48.62 17.29 18.09
CA CYS A 11 47.53 18.26 18.07
C CYS A 11 47.50 19.09 19.33
N PRO A 12 47.30 20.41 19.28
CA PRO A 12 46.77 21.17 20.43
C PRO A 12 45.29 21.55 20.20
N HIS A 13 44.48 21.20 21.17
CA HIS A 13 43.15 21.74 21.41
C HIS A 13 43.18 23.27 21.60
N ARG A 14 42.28 23.98 20.92
CA ARG A 14 41.78 25.28 21.36
C ARG A 14 40.27 25.37 21.20
N PRO A 15 39.52 25.78 22.25
CA PRO A 15 38.10 26.00 22.17
C PRO A 15 37.80 27.37 21.56
N LEU A 16 36.92 27.41 20.54
CA LEU A 16 36.39 28.67 20.01
C LEU A 16 35.31 29.20 20.94
N ARG A 17 35.59 30.34 21.55
CA ARG A 17 34.61 31.19 22.26
C ARG A 17 33.66 31.81 21.23
N LEU A 18 32.36 31.65 21.46
CA LEU A 18 31.31 32.45 20.83
C LEU A 18 31.35 33.87 21.42
N SER A 19 31.64 34.85 20.60
CA SER A 19 31.41 36.27 20.89
C SER A 19 30.08 36.69 20.27
N SER A 20 29.25 37.30 21.10
CA SER A 20 27.98 37.98 20.80
C SER A 20 28.20 39.27 20.00
N ASN A 21 27.17 39.65 19.22
CA ASN A 21 26.89 40.87 18.46
C ASN A 21 27.15 40.70 16.96
N ASP A 22 26.17 40.86 16.06
CA ASP A 22 25.14 41.88 15.89
C ASP A 22 24.04 41.41 14.92
N PRO A 23 22.78 41.86 15.03
CA PRO A 23 21.66 41.40 14.21
C PRO A 23 21.25 42.45 13.18
N GLN A 24 21.31 42.14 11.88
CA GLN A 24 20.50 42.86 10.89
C GLN A 24 20.19 41.95 9.68
N GLY A 25 18.91 41.78 9.37
CA GLY A 25 18.45 41.41 8.04
C GLY A 25 17.53 40.18 7.92
N PHE A 26 16.35 40.19 8.57
CA PHE A 26 15.20 39.40 8.11
C PHE A 26 13.91 40.24 8.21
N PRO A 27 13.03 40.21 7.21
CA PRO A 27 11.82 41.04 7.20
C PRO A 27 10.80 40.58 8.24
N ASP A 28 10.20 41.57 8.93
CA ASP A 28 9.15 41.41 9.93
C ASP A 28 7.85 40.87 9.32
N GLY A 29 7.58 39.59 9.48
CA GLY A 29 6.30 38.99 9.05
C GLY A 29 5.98 37.65 9.70
N ILE A 30 6.95 36.89 10.13
CA ILE A 30 6.75 35.48 10.57
C ILE A 30 6.92 35.30 12.10
N ARG A 31 7.41 36.28 12.82
CA ARG A 31 7.59 36.19 14.30
C ARG A 31 6.30 36.35 15.11
N GLY A 32 5.21 36.84 14.53
CA GLY A 32 3.99 37.17 15.29
C GLY A 32 3.03 36.02 15.61
N SER A 33 3.06 34.93 14.85
CA SER A 33 2.08 33.84 15.01
C SER A 33 2.55 32.69 15.91
N PHE A 34 3.84 32.44 15.99
CA PHE A 34 4.39 31.35 16.81
C PHE A 34 4.49 31.71 18.29
N GLN A 35 4.80 32.97 18.62
CA GLN A 35 4.89 33.41 20.03
C GLN A 35 3.52 33.62 20.69
N ARG A 36 2.43 33.84 19.93
CA ARG A 36 1.08 34.00 20.53
C ARG A 36 0.46 32.66 20.93
N LYS A 37 0.76 31.56 20.25
CA LYS A 37 0.24 30.24 20.61
C LYS A 37 0.93 29.65 21.84
N THR A 38 2.21 29.85 21.98
CA THR A 38 2.96 29.34 23.16
C THR A 38 2.62 30.10 24.45
N ARG A 39 2.32 31.40 24.37
CA ARG A 39 1.90 32.21 25.54
C ARG A 39 0.49 31.92 26.02
N ALA A 40 -0.41 31.48 25.14
CA ALA A 40 -1.78 31.09 25.49
C ALA A 40 -1.84 29.74 26.21
N TYR A 41 -0.96 28.81 25.90
CA TYR A 41 -0.85 27.51 26.59
C TYR A 41 -0.23 27.64 27.98
N GLN A 42 0.80 28.48 28.14
CA GLN A 42 1.42 28.73 29.47
C GLN A 42 0.52 29.53 30.41
N LYS A 43 -0.33 30.46 29.92
CA LYS A 43 -1.27 31.18 30.77
C LYS A 43 -2.45 30.32 31.26
N ARG A 44 -2.85 29.28 30.52
CA ARG A 44 -3.91 28.37 30.95
C ARG A 44 -3.42 27.35 31.98
N ALA A 45 -2.16 26.98 31.97
CA ALA A 45 -1.58 26.10 33.00
C ALA A 45 -1.38 26.82 34.36
N ILE A 46 -1.03 28.09 34.34
CA ILE A 46 -0.77 28.86 35.57
C ILE A 46 -2.10 29.35 36.25
N MET A 47 -3.20 29.46 35.52
CA MET A 47 -4.48 29.89 36.08
C MET A 47 -5.28 28.79 36.76
N ASN A 48 -4.95 27.53 36.55
CA ASN A 48 -5.56 26.39 37.25
C ASN A 48 -4.89 26.04 38.58
N GLU A 49 -3.72 26.60 38.89
CA GLU A 49 -3.04 26.35 40.17
C GLU A 49 -3.29 27.39 41.27
N ILE A 50 -4.01 28.50 40.98
CA ILE A 50 -4.20 29.59 41.96
C ILE A 50 -5.61 29.59 42.61
N THR A 51 -6.53 28.70 42.21
CA THR A 51 -7.90 28.67 42.78
C THR A 51 -8.15 27.54 43.79
N SER A 52 -7.14 26.88 44.35
CA SER A 52 -7.32 25.79 45.31
C SER A 52 -6.65 26.02 46.66
N PHE A 53 -6.66 27.26 47.16
CA PHE A 53 -6.27 27.51 48.56
C PHE A 53 -7.26 28.47 49.20
N ASN A 54 -8.36 27.93 49.74
CA ASN A 54 -9.12 28.40 50.89
C ASN A 54 -10.35 27.52 51.10
N GLY A 55 -10.28 26.62 52.05
CA GLY A 55 -11.42 25.82 52.55
C GLY A 55 -10.96 24.96 53.72
N ASP A 56 -11.58 25.16 54.85
CA ASP A 56 -11.32 24.51 56.13
C ASP A 56 -11.29 22.98 56.08
N PRO A 57 -10.53 22.31 56.96
CA PRO A 57 -10.37 20.85 56.94
C PRO A 57 -11.61 20.14 57.43
N GLN A 58 -12.34 19.50 56.53
CA GLN A 58 -13.29 18.44 56.89
C GLN A 58 -12.54 17.11 57.04
N PRO A 59 -12.95 16.23 57.99
CA PRO A 59 -12.31 14.95 58.21
C PRO A 59 -12.53 14.00 57.02
N PRO A 60 -11.59 13.10 56.72
CA PRO A 60 -11.65 12.25 55.53
C PRO A 60 -12.83 11.28 55.59
N ALA A 61 -13.72 11.42 54.60
CA ALA A 61 -14.67 10.37 54.26
C ALA A 61 -13.92 9.15 53.69
N SER A 62 -14.21 7.99 54.20
CA SER A 62 -13.65 6.72 53.80
C SER A 62 -13.78 6.47 52.27
N PRO A 63 -12.71 6.03 51.59
CA PRO A 63 -12.73 5.82 50.15
C PRO A 63 -13.09 4.34 49.80
N ASP A 64 -14.31 3.89 50.09
CA ASP A 64 -14.66 2.49 49.80
C ASP A 64 -16.14 2.25 49.47
N ALA A 65 -16.68 2.97 48.48
CA ALA A 65 -17.96 2.53 47.93
C ALA A 65 -18.17 2.85 46.44
N ARG A 66 -17.34 3.71 45.82
CA ARG A 66 -17.48 4.02 44.38
C ARG A 66 -16.43 3.30 43.52
N GLY A 67 -15.28 2.97 44.06
CA GLY A 67 -14.23 2.23 43.35
C GLY A 67 -14.60 0.76 43.09
N ALA A 68 -15.30 0.12 44.02
CA ALA A 68 -15.69 -1.30 43.86
C ALA A 68 -16.82 -1.53 42.85
N ALA A 69 -17.65 -0.54 42.57
CA ALA A 69 -18.71 -0.65 41.56
C ALA A 69 -18.17 -0.42 40.12
N ASP A 70 -17.18 0.47 39.95
CA ASP A 70 -16.54 0.72 38.68
C ASP A 70 -15.53 -0.41 38.30
N GLU A 71 -14.85 -1.00 39.29
CA GLU A 71 -13.99 -2.17 39.05
C GLU A 71 -14.76 -3.46 38.75
N ALA A 72 -15.97 -3.62 39.31
CA ALA A 72 -16.82 -4.77 39.01
C ALA A 72 -17.48 -4.69 37.61
N GLN A 73 -17.76 -3.51 37.09
CA GLN A 73 -18.22 -3.31 35.72
C GLN A 73 -17.12 -3.41 34.69
N ALA A 74 -15.84 -3.27 35.07
CA ALA A 74 -14.69 -3.39 34.19
C ALA A 74 -14.26 -4.85 33.88
N THR A 75 -14.90 -5.84 34.51
CA THR A 75 -14.55 -7.27 34.35
C THR A 75 -15.50 -8.03 33.43
N GLU A 76 -16.66 -7.50 33.08
CA GLU A 76 -17.61 -8.20 32.24
C GLU A 76 -17.40 -7.91 30.76
N LEU A 77 -17.16 -8.96 29.97
CA LEU A 77 -16.94 -8.82 28.53
C LEU A 77 -18.24 -8.35 27.83
N PRO A 78 -18.17 -7.46 26.84
CA PRO A 78 -19.33 -6.94 26.13
C PRO A 78 -20.13 -8.08 25.46
N HIS A 79 -21.42 -8.21 25.81
CA HIS A 79 -22.32 -9.24 25.30
C HIS A 79 -23.78 -8.79 25.35
N SER A 80 -24.67 -9.50 24.66
CA SER A 80 -26.14 -9.38 24.77
C SER A 80 -26.77 -10.74 24.57
N VAL A 81 -27.04 -11.42 25.69
CA VAL A 81 -27.69 -12.75 25.69
C VAL A 81 -29.09 -12.65 25.06
N GLU A 82 -29.79 -11.55 25.26
CA GLU A 82 -31.12 -11.31 24.67
C GLU A 82 -31.06 -11.28 23.15
N ALA A 83 -30.07 -10.58 22.55
CA ALA A 83 -29.91 -10.53 21.10
C ALA A 83 -29.59 -11.92 20.53
N GLU A 84 -28.76 -12.69 21.20
CA GLU A 84 -28.43 -14.07 20.81
C GLU A 84 -29.67 -14.98 20.85
N GLN A 85 -30.46 -14.90 21.93
CA GLN A 85 -31.71 -15.67 22.07
C GLN A 85 -32.72 -15.35 20.97
N GLN A 86 -32.89 -14.06 20.68
CA GLN A 86 -33.82 -13.60 19.65
C GLN A 86 -33.40 -14.07 18.25
N LEU A 87 -32.11 -14.00 17.95
CA LEU A 87 -31.59 -14.45 16.68
C LEU A 87 -31.73 -15.97 16.51
N LEU A 88 -31.34 -16.76 17.51
CA LEU A 88 -31.50 -18.21 17.49
C LEU A 88 -32.96 -18.61 17.41
N GLY A 89 -33.83 -17.95 18.13
CA GLY A 89 -35.28 -18.17 18.06
C GLY A 89 -35.82 -17.95 16.65
N ALA A 90 -35.40 -16.89 15.97
CA ALA A 90 -35.80 -16.60 14.60
C ALA A 90 -35.31 -17.69 13.62
N ILE A 91 -34.06 -18.14 13.73
CA ILE A 91 -33.50 -19.22 12.90
C ILE A 91 -34.26 -20.55 13.12
N LEU A 92 -34.54 -20.91 14.37
CA LEU A 92 -35.25 -22.15 14.71
C LEU A 92 -36.73 -22.16 14.31
N THR A 93 -37.32 -21.00 14.11
CA THR A 93 -38.71 -20.82 13.66
C THR A 93 -38.81 -20.77 12.13
N ASN A 94 -37.85 -20.09 11.47
CA ASN A 94 -37.76 -19.96 10.04
C ASN A 94 -36.31 -20.08 9.58
N ASN A 95 -35.95 -21.17 8.91
CA ASN A 95 -34.58 -21.44 8.47
C ASN A 95 -34.11 -20.52 7.34
N ASP A 96 -35.00 -19.87 6.56
CA ASP A 96 -34.63 -18.91 5.49
C ASP A 96 -33.92 -17.66 6.08
N VAL A 97 -34.11 -17.43 7.37
CA VAL A 97 -33.44 -16.37 8.11
C VAL A 97 -31.94 -16.59 8.21
N TYR A 98 -31.50 -17.87 8.26
CA TYR A 98 -30.08 -18.21 8.31
C TYR A 98 -29.28 -17.63 7.15
N ASP A 99 -29.78 -17.73 5.93
CA ASP A 99 -29.09 -17.21 4.74
C ASP A 99 -28.85 -15.69 4.79
N LYS A 100 -29.71 -14.96 5.52
CA LYS A 100 -29.59 -13.50 5.68
C LYS A 100 -28.50 -13.10 6.67
N VAL A 101 -28.12 -13.98 7.58
CA VAL A 101 -27.19 -13.69 8.68
C VAL A 101 -25.90 -14.51 8.62
N ALA A 102 -25.86 -15.58 7.86
CA ALA A 102 -24.68 -16.43 7.70
C ALA A 102 -23.45 -15.71 7.14
N SER A 103 -23.66 -14.60 6.41
CA SER A 103 -22.58 -13.73 5.94
C SER A 103 -22.08 -12.73 7.01
N ILE A 104 -22.82 -12.53 8.10
CA ILE A 104 -22.48 -11.54 9.13
C ILE A 104 -21.87 -12.23 10.34
N ILE A 105 -22.42 -13.39 10.77
CA ILE A 105 -22.04 -14.07 11.99
C ILE A 105 -21.72 -15.55 11.76
N ASN A 106 -20.89 -16.07 12.64
CA ASN A 106 -20.61 -17.50 12.80
C ASN A 106 -20.72 -17.90 14.28
N SER A 107 -20.49 -19.18 14.61
CA SER A 107 -20.61 -19.71 15.97
C SER A 107 -19.65 -19.04 16.98
N SER A 108 -18.46 -18.58 16.53
CA SER A 108 -17.47 -17.96 17.44
C SER A 108 -17.89 -16.57 17.92
N HIS A 109 -18.86 -15.93 17.25
CA HIS A 109 -19.33 -14.60 17.61
C HIS A 109 -20.32 -14.60 18.78
N PHE A 110 -20.82 -15.76 19.19
CA PHE A 110 -21.70 -15.86 20.35
C PHE A 110 -20.90 -15.79 21.65
N TYR A 111 -21.45 -15.11 22.64
CA TYR A 111 -20.87 -15.02 23.97
C TYR A 111 -21.18 -16.26 24.80
N ASP A 112 -22.44 -16.73 24.75
CA ASP A 112 -22.85 -17.94 25.45
C ASP A 112 -22.42 -19.18 24.65
N PRO A 113 -21.60 -20.08 25.23
CA PRO A 113 -21.14 -21.30 24.57
C PRO A 113 -22.29 -22.22 24.11
N VAL A 114 -23.41 -22.22 24.83
CA VAL A 114 -24.61 -23.01 24.46
C VAL A 114 -25.26 -22.42 23.22
N HIS A 115 -25.35 -21.11 23.13
CA HIS A 115 -25.86 -20.41 21.95
C HIS A 115 -24.97 -20.65 20.73
N ALA A 116 -23.64 -20.58 20.89
CA ALA A 116 -22.67 -20.91 19.86
C ALA A 116 -22.90 -22.34 19.32
N ARG A 117 -23.11 -23.29 20.21
CA ARG A 117 -23.36 -24.70 19.87
C ARG A 117 -24.70 -24.91 19.16
N ILE A 118 -25.76 -24.25 19.65
CA ILE A 118 -27.08 -24.28 18.99
C ILE A 118 -26.97 -23.73 17.56
N TYR A 119 -26.27 -22.60 17.38
CA TYR A 119 -26.04 -22.00 16.05
C TYR A 119 -25.28 -22.97 15.14
N GLU A 120 -24.17 -23.56 15.62
CA GLU A 120 -23.35 -24.52 14.87
C GLU A 120 -24.18 -25.72 14.37
N VAL A 121 -24.96 -26.34 15.25
CA VAL A 121 -25.80 -27.49 14.90
C VAL A 121 -26.92 -27.09 13.94
N ALA A 122 -27.54 -25.92 14.14
CA ALA A 122 -28.56 -25.40 13.23
C ALA A 122 -27.96 -25.13 11.85
N ALA A 123 -26.82 -24.46 11.76
CA ALA A 123 -26.08 -24.18 10.53
C ALA A 123 -25.70 -25.46 9.77
N ALA A 124 -25.16 -26.46 10.48
CA ALA A 124 -24.78 -27.75 9.89
C ALA A 124 -25.98 -28.55 9.34
N ARG A 125 -27.16 -28.37 9.89
CA ARG A 125 -28.38 -28.98 9.36
C ARG A 125 -28.93 -28.23 8.14
N ILE A 126 -29.02 -26.92 8.23
CA ILE A 126 -29.52 -26.06 7.14
C ILE A 126 -28.63 -26.20 5.90
N SER A 127 -27.32 -26.26 6.07
CA SER A 127 -26.38 -26.45 4.95
C SER A 127 -26.54 -27.80 4.23
N LYS A 128 -27.15 -28.81 4.89
CA LYS A 128 -27.52 -30.09 4.32
C LYS A 128 -28.98 -30.14 3.82
N ASN A 129 -29.63 -28.99 3.65
CA ASN A 129 -31.06 -28.85 3.32
C ASN A 129 -31.98 -29.59 4.31
N ALA A 130 -31.57 -29.72 5.58
CA ALA A 130 -32.36 -30.38 6.61
C ALA A 130 -32.97 -29.37 7.56
N LEU A 131 -34.20 -29.58 7.98
CA LEU A 131 -34.90 -28.66 8.89
C LEU A 131 -34.16 -28.56 10.26
N ALA A 132 -33.83 -27.33 10.64
CA ALA A 132 -33.34 -26.98 11.98
C ALA A 132 -34.50 -26.39 12.82
N SER A 133 -35.02 -27.18 13.75
CA SER A 133 -36.12 -26.81 14.65
C SER A 133 -35.84 -27.32 16.06
N PRO A 134 -36.50 -26.82 17.11
CA PRO A 134 -36.31 -27.31 18.47
C PRO A 134 -36.42 -28.84 18.59
N VAL A 135 -37.32 -29.45 17.83
CA VAL A 135 -37.55 -30.91 17.84
C VAL A 135 -36.38 -31.63 17.18
N THR A 136 -35.89 -31.12 16.04
CA THR A 136 -34.80 -31.78 15.31
C THR A 136 -33.44 -31.59 15.93
N LEU A 137 -33.20 -30.46 16.61
CA LEU A 137 -31.95 -30.18 17.32
C LEU A 137 -31.85 -30.99 18.63
N LYS A 138 -32.97 -31.30 19.28
CA LYS A 138 -32.99 -32.10 20.52
C LYS A 138 -32.13 -33.37 20.40
N ALA A 139 -32.27 -34.12 19.32
CA ALA A 139 -31.55 -35.38 19.13
C ALA A 139 -30.02 -35.20 19.01
N PHE A 140 -29.53 -34.04 18.63
CA PHE A 140 -28.09 -33.73 18.46
C PHE A 140 -27.47 -33.05 19.67
N MET A 141 -28.29 -32.57 20.59
CA MET A 141 -27.88 -31.81 21.77
C MET A 141 -28.34 -32.46 23.09
N GLU A 142 -28.81 -33.70 23.05
CA GLU A 142 -29.34 -34.42 24.24
C GLU A 142 -28.26 -34.64 25.31
N ASP A 143 -27.02 -34.82 24.90
CA ASP A 143 -25.86 -35.02 25.77
C ASP A 143 -25.12 -33.71 26.12
N ASP A 144 -25.50 -32.57 25.56
CA ASP A 144 -24.85 -31.30 25.83
C ASP A 144 -25.14 -30.84 27.27
N GLN A 145 -24.06 -30.69 28.06
CA GLN A 145 -24.13 -30.42 29.48
C GLN A 145 -24.62 -28.99 29.75
N GLY A 146 -24.17 -28.00 28.95
CA GLY A 146 -24.60 -26.62 29.09
C GLY A 146 -26.08 -26.45 28.76
N LEU A 147 -26.58 -27.15 27.75
CA LEU A 147 -28.02 -27.15 27.46
C LEU A 147 -28.86 -27.75 28.60
N LYS A 148 -28.34 -28.84 29.24
CA LYS A 148 -29.01 -29.44 30.41
C LYS A 148 -29.12 -28.46 31.57
N GLU A 149 -28.10 -27.67 31.82
CA GLU A 149 -28.08 -26.64 32.87
C GLU A 149 -29.10 -25.49 32.59
N LEU A 150 -29.33 -25.14 31.33
CA LEU A 150 -30.32 -24.14 30.92
C LEU A 150 -31.78 -24.68 30.88
N GLY A 151 -31.99 -25.95 31.22
CA GLY A 151 -33.31 -26.58 31.22
C GLY A 151 -33.56 -27.58 30.08
N GLY A 152 -32.49 -27.99 29.37
CA GLY A 152 -32.54 -29.04 28.36
C GLY A 152 -33.38 -28.64 27.10
N PRO A 153 -34.09 -29.61 26.52
CA PRO A 153 -34.87 -29.35 25.29
C PRO A 153 -35.96 -28.27 25.42
N ALA A 154 -36.41 -27.99 26.66
CA ALA A 154 -37.38 -26.95 26.93
C ALA A 154 -36.80 -25.56 26.63
N TYR A 155 -35.48 -25.39 26.75
CA TYR A 155 -34.79 -24.15 26.39
C TYR A 155 -34.87 -23.86 24.89
N LEU A 156 -34.70 -24.89 24.03
CA LEU A 156 -34.84 -24.74 22.58
C LEU A 156 -36.27 -24.30 22.19
N ALA A 157 -37.28 -24.83 22.88
CA ALA A 157 -38.66 -24.40 22.66
C ALA A 157 -38.90 -22.98 23.15
N LYS A 158 -38.27 -22.58 24.27
CA LYS A 158 -38.30 -21.20 24.78
C LYS A 158 -37.68 -20.21 23.78
N LEU A 159 -36.54 -20.53 23.18
CA LEU A 159 -35.90 -19.73 22.16
C LEU A 159 -36.83 -19.52 20.95
N ALA A 160 -37.43 -20.58 20.43
CA ALA A 160 -38.34 -20.51 19.29
C ALA A 160 -39.61 -19.68 19.61
N SER A 161 -40.09 -19.72 20.86
CA SER A 161 -41.26 -18.92 21.27
C SER A 161 -40.95 -17.45 21.46
N ALA A 162 -39.68 -17.08 21.67
CA ALA A 162 -39.23 -15.71 21.86
C ALA A 162 -38.92 -14.99 20.53
N SER A 163 -39.17 -15.66 19.39
CA SER A 163 -38.75 -15.14 18.07
C SER A 163 -39.46 -13.84 17.70
N ILE A 164 -38.68 -12.92 17.15
CA ILE A 164 -39.12 -11.61 16.64
C ILE A 164 -39.34 -11.65 15.12
N SER A 165 -39.96 -10.58 14.62
CA SER A 165 -40.15 -10.33 13.20
C SER A 165 -38.86 -10.49 12.38
N ALA A 166 -38.95 -11.18 11.26
CA ALA A 166 -37.85 -11.42 10.33
C ALA A 166 -37.11 -10.14 9.81
N PHE A 167 -37.66 -8.95 10.08
CA PHE A 167 -37.03 -7.67 9.73
C PHE A 167 -35.88 -7.26 10.65
N ALA A 168 -35.93 -7.58 11.94
CA ALA A 168 -34.90 -7.15 12.91
C ALA A 168 -33.71 -8.14 13.02
N VAL A 169 -33.76 -9.27 12.33
CA VAL A 169 -32.76 -10.34 12.45
C VAL A 169 -31.36 -9.89 12.05
N ARG A 170 -31.27 -9.07 10.99
CA ARG A 170 -29.98 -8.54 10.52
C ARG A 170 -29.36 -7.58 11.53
N ASP A 171 -30.19 -6.77 12.20
CA ASP A 171 -29.70 -5.82 13.21
C ASP A 171 -29.19 -6.55 14.46
N TYR A 172 -29.84 -7.66 14.87
CA TYR A 172 -29.31 -8.50 15.96
C TYR A 172 -28.04 -9.22 15.56
N ALA A 173 -27.95 -9.74 14.34
CA ALA A 173 -26.72 -10.36 13.86
C ALA A 173 -25.56 -9.33 13.86
N GLN A 174 -25.82 -8.11 13.40
CA GLN A 174 -24.82 -7.04 13.44
C GLN A 174 -24.42 -6.67 14.87
N MET A 175 -25.37 -6.58 15.79
CA MET A 175 -25.10 -6.30 17.21
C MET A 175 -24.23 -7.39 17.85
N ILE A 176 -24.55 -8.67 17.61
CA ILE A 176 -23.76 -9.81 18.11
C ILE A 176 -22.34 -9.75 17.56
N TYR A 177 -22.21 -9.46 16.26
CA TYR A 177 -20.94 -9.29 15.58
C TYR A 177 -20.11 -8.16 16.19
N ASP A 178 -20.69 -6.95 16.35
CA ASP A 178 -20.01 -5.79 16.92
C ASP A 178 -19.51 -6.04 18.35
N LEU A 179 -20.33 -6.76 19.15
CA LEU A 179 -19.95 -7.16 20.50
C LEU A 179 -18.83 -8.23 20.50
N ALA A 180 -18.84 -9.15 19.53
CA ALA A 180 -17.76 -10.13 19.36
C ALA A 180 -16.44 -9.44 19.00
N ILE A 181 -16.43 -8.53 18.04
CA ILE A 181 -15.23 -7.75 17.68
C ILE A 181 -14.67 -6.97 18.87
N ARG A 182 -15.54 -6.41 19.73
CA ARG A 182 -15.09 -5.74 20.96
C ARG A 182 -14.40 -6.71 21.92
N ARG A 183 -14.92 -7.94 22.05
CA ARG A 183 -14.27 -9.00 22.87
C ARG A 183 -12.91 -9.39 22.31
N GLU A 184 -12.80 -9.57 21.00
CA GLU A 184 -11.54 -9.86 20.33
C GLU A 184 -10.51 -8.74 20.47
N LEU A 185 -10.95 -7.47 20.38
CA LEU A 185 -10.08 -6.31 20.65
C LEU A 185 -9.56 -6.30 22.10
N ILE A 186 -10.40 -6.64 23.07
CA ILE A 186 -9.98 -6.74 24.48
C ILE A 186 -8.94 -7.87 24.64
N ALA A 187 -9.21 -9.05 24.09
CA ALA A 187 -8.31 -10.20 24.16
C ALA A 187 -6.96 -9.91 23.49
N LEU A 188 -6.98 -9.27 22.32
CA LEU A 188 -5.79 -8.85 21.61
C LEU A 188 -4.99 -7.82 22.41
N GLY A 189 -5.67 -6.81 23.00
CA GLY A 189 -5.01 -5.81 23.85
C GLY A 189 -4.33 -6.44 25.07
N GLN A 190 -4.98 -7.43 25.71
CA GLN A 190 -4.39 -8.22 26.81
C GLN A 190 -3.17 -9.01 26.36
N THR A 191 -3.25 -9.68 25.21
CA THR A 191 -2.14 -10.44 24.62
C THR A 191 -0.94 -9.53 24.32
N ILE A 192 -1.18 -8.35 23.74
CA ILE A 192 -0.13 -7.35 23.47
C ILE A 192 0.52 -6.89 24.78
N ALA A 193 -0.31 -6.59 25.80
CA ALA A 193 0.19 -6.13 27.09
C ALA A 193 1.00 -7.23 27.81
N GLU A 194 0.57 -8.49 27.73
CA GLU A 194 1.30 -9.63 28.32
C GLU A 194 2.63 -9.89 27.62
N LYS A 195 2.65 -9.87 26.27
CA LYS A 195 3.89 -10.02 25.50
C LYS A 195 4.88 -8.88 25.81
N ALA A 196 4.40 -7.64 25.91
CA ALA A 196 5.24 -6.50 26.22
C ALA A 196 5.83 -6.53 27.64
N ARG A 197 5.14 -7.17 28.61
CA ARG A 197 5.64 -7.36 29.98
C ARG A 197 6.72 -8.44 30.07
N ARG A 198 6.74 -9.40 29.13
CA ARG A 198 7.76 -10.45 29.09
C ARG A 198 8.99 -9.91 28.35
N VAL A 199 10.09 -9.77 29.08
CA VAL A 199 11.38 -9.42 28.47
C VAL A 199 11.99 -10.71 27.93
N ASP A 200 11.79 -10.95 26.63
CA ASP A 200 12.41 -12.06 25.91
C ASP A 200 13.57 -11.53 25.05
N VAL A 201 14.75 -12.14 25.23
CA VAL A 201 15.96 -11.77 24.47
C VAL A 201 15.84 -12.12 22.99
N ALA A 202 14.94 -13.05 22.64
CA ALA A 202 14.70 -13.50 21.27
C ALA A 202 13.69 -12.64 20.48
N SER A 203 12.95 -11.74 21.15
CA SER A 203 11.87 -10.94 20.50
C SER A 203 12.17 -9.46 20.65
N GLU A 204 12.57 -8.84 19.53
CA GLU A 204 12.79 -7.38 19.49
C GLU A 204 11.45 -6.62 19.64
N PRO A 205 11.45 -5.46 20.37
CA PRO A 205 10.24 -4.62 20.49
C PRO A 205 9.62 -4.22 19.15
N LYS A 206 10.45 -4.06 18.11
CA LYS A 206 9.97 -3.75 16.75
C LYS A 206 9.17 -4.89 16.14
N GLU A 207 9.56 -6.13 16.37
CA GLU A 207 8.84 -7.32 15.89
C GLU A 207 7.49 -7.46 16.59
N GLN A 208 7.43 -7.18 17.89
CA GLN A 208 6.17 -7.18 18.65
C GLN A 208 5.18 -6.12 18.13
N ILE A 209 5.67 -4.95 17.71
CA ILE A 209 4.84 -3.91 17.09
C ILE A 209 4.27 -4.40 15.76
N VAL A 210 5.10 -5.02 14.90
CA VAL A 210 4.65 -5.55 13.60
C VAL A 210 3.61 -6.67 13.79
N GLU A 211 3.81 -7.56 14.76
CA GLU A 211 2.85 -8.62 15.08
C GLU A 211 1.52 -8.06 15.59
N ALA A 212 1.57 -7.03 16.44
CA ALA A 212 0.39 -6.34 16.93
C ALA A 212 -0.38 -5.62 15.79
N GLU A 213 0.34 -4.93 14.91
CA GLU A 213 -0.26 -4.28 13.72
C GLU A 213 -0.92 -5.32 12.80
N GLN A 214 -0.28 -6.46 12.58
CA GLN A 214 -0.82 -7.54 11.75
C GLN A 214 -2.08 -8.15 12.36
N SER A 215 -2.09 -8.39 13.68
CA SER A 215 -3.24 -8.94 14.39
C SER A 215 -4.44 -7.99 14.39
N LEU A 216 -4.20 -6.68 14.61
CA LEU A 216 -5.23 -5.65 14.51
C LEU A 216 -5.79 -5.54 13.08
N TYR A 217 -4.93 -5.69 12.09
CA TYR A 217 -5.35 -5.68 10.70
C TYR A 217 -6.24 -6.87 10.36
N GLN A 218 -5.83 -8.09 10.77
CA GLN A 218 -6.64 -9.30 10.57
C GLN A 218 -8.02 -9.16 11.20
N LEU A 219 -8.10 -8.61 12.42
CA LEU A 219 -9.38 -8.35 13.08
C LEU A 219 -10.24 -7.34 12.32
N ALA A 220 -9.63 -6.30 11.75
CA ALA A 220 -10.34 -5.32 10.95
C ALA A 220 -10.84 -5.90 9.62
N GLU A 221 -10.10 -6.84 9.02
CA GLU A 221 -10.52 -7.54 7.80
C GLU A 221 -11.64 -8.56 8.04
N GLN A 222 -11.64 -9.25 9.18
CA GLN A 222 -12.73 -10.15 9.54
C GLN A 222 -14.09 -9.45 9.52
N GLY A 223 -14.11 -8.13 9.79
CA GLY A 223 -15.29 -7.28 9.73
C GLY A 223 -15.81 -6.95 8.33
N GLN A 224 -14.99 -7.15 7.31
CA GLN A 224 -15.35 -6.88 5.91
C GLN A 224 -15.50 -8.16 5.09
N THR A 225 -15.80 -9.30 5.72
CA THR A 225 -15.88 -10.60 5.05
C THR A 225 -17.04 -10.68 4.04
N GLU A 226 -16.96 -9.88 2.98
CA GLU A 226 -17.46 -10.27 1.67
C GLU A 226 -16.43 -11.13 0.90
N GLN A 227 -15.47 -11.76 1.58
CA GLN A 227 -14.52 -12.70 0.98
C GLN A 227 -15.18 -14.07 0.78
N GLY A 228 -16.14 -14.11 -0.11
CA GLY A 228 -16.83 -15.32 -0.55
C GLY A 228 -17.07 -15.29 -2.05
N PHE A 229 -17.84 -16.23 -2.56
CA PHE A 229 -18.31 -16.19 -3.95
C PHE A 229 -19.15 -14.92 -4.18
N LYS A 230 -18.65 -14.04 -5.04
CA LYS A 230 -19.48 -12.94 -5.57
C LYS A 230 -20.51 -13.53 -6.52
N SER A 231 -21.77 -13.12 -6.42
CA SER A 231 -22.77 -13.52 -7.42
C SER A 231 -22.37 -13.00 -8.80
N PHE A 232 -22.63 -13.77 -9.84
CA PHE A 232 -22.33 -13.37 -11.23
C PHE A 232 -22.99 -12.04 -11.59
N LEU A 233 -24.21 -11.80 -11.12
CA LEU A 233 -24.92 -10.53 -11.31
C LEU A 233 -24.13 -9.34 -10.76
N ARG A 234 -23.58 -9.47 -9.55
CA ARG A 234 -22.75 -8.41 -8.93
C ARG A 234 -21.47 -8.18 -9.73
N ALA A 235 -20.79 -9.27 -10.15
CA ALA A 235 -19.59 -9.16 -10.96
C ALA A 235 -19.86 -8.47 -12.32
N VAL A 236 -20.97 -8.79 -12.98
CA VAL A 236 -21.40 -8.12 -14.22
C VAL A 236 -21.70 -6.66 -13.99
N THR A 237 -22.40 -6.32 -12.91
CA THR A 237 -22.72 -4.91 -12.58
C THR A 237 -21.44 -4.10 -12.35
N GLU A 238 -20.48 -4.64 -11.59
CA GLU A 238 -19.18 -4.01 -11.36
C GLU A 238 -18.43 -3.82 -12.69
N ALA A 239 -18.41 -4.83 -13.58
CA ALA A 239 -17.75 -4.74 -14.88
C ALA A 239 -18.40 -3.69 -15.80
N VAL A 240 -19.74 -3.61 -15.83
CA VAL A 240 -20.48 -2.61 -16.60
C VAL A 240 -20.18 -1.20 -16.09
N ASN A 241 -20.12 -1.00 -14.77
CA ASN A 241 -19.81 0.30 -14.18
C ASN A 241 -18.41 0.76 -14.59
N VAL A 242 -17.38 -0.10 -14.45
CA VAL A 242 -16.00 0.21 -14.87
C VAL A 242 -15.93 0.56 -16.36
N THR A 243 -16.61 -0.20 -17.20
CA THR A 243 -16.66 0.06 -18.65
C THR A 243 -17.37 1.37 -18.98
N ASN A 244 -18.47 1.68 -18.29
CA ASN A 244 -19.21 2.92 -18.48
C ASN A 244 -18.38 4.15 -18.06
N GLU A 245 -17.65 4.07 -16.96
CA GLU A 245 -16.72 5.14 -16.55
C GLU A 245 -15.65 5.43 -17.61
N ALA A 246 -15.05 4.37 -18.18
CA ALA A 246 -14.09 4.49 -19.26
C ALA A 246 -14.71 5.11 -20.52
N TYR A 247 -15.94 4.70 -20.88
CA TYR A 247 -16.67 5.24 -22.03
C TYR A 247 -17.01 6.72 -21.86
N GLN A 248 -17.43 7.15 -20.66
CA GLN A 248 -17.80 8.56 -20.40
C GLN A 248 -16.59 9.50 -20.33
N ARG A 249 -15.39 8.98 -20.04
CA ARG A 249 -14.13 9.77 -20.12
C ARG A 249 -13.70 10.08 -21.57
N GLY A 250 -14.55 9.87 -22.55
CA GLY A 250 -14.27 10.21 -23.96
C GLY A 250 -13.62 9.10 -24.77
N GLY A 251 -13.70 7.86 -24.27
CA GLY A 251 -13.27 6.65 -24.98
C GLY A 251 -11.77 6.48 -25.02
N GLY A 252 -11.23 5.51 -24.33
CA GLY A 252 -9.85 5.06 -24.54
C GLY A 252 -9.10 4.55 -23.35
N MET A 253 -9.40 4.95 -22.11
CA MET A 253 -8.58 4.54 -20.98
C MET A 253 -9.43 4.24 -19.76
N ALA A 254 -9.44 2.95 -19.36
CA ALA A 254 -10.10 2.51 -18.13
C ALA A 254 -9.15 2.60 -16.91
N GLY A 255 -7.84 2.49 -17.14
CA GLY A 255 -6.82 2.55 -16.11
C GLY A 255 -6.34 3.97 -15.80
N ILE A 256 -5.39 4.07 -14.85
CA ILE A 256 -4.69 5.32 -14.52
C ILE A 256 -3.70 5.63 -15.65
N SER A 257 -3.65 6.87 -16.13
CA SER A 257 -2.70 7.29 -17.16
C SER A 257 -1.26 7.22 -16.67
N THR A 258 -0.36 6.71 -17.50
CA THR A 258 1.10 6.78 -17.27
C THR A 258 1.68 8.16 -17.58
N GLY A 259 0.90 9.02 -18.28
CA GLY A 259 1.37 10.29 -18.84
C GLY A 259 2.15 10.14 -20.14
N LEU A 260 2.21 8.92 -20.70
CA LEU A 260 2.86 8.60 -21.97
C LEU A 260 1.82 8.07 -22.95
N ASP A 261 1.38 8.92 -23.89
CA ASP A 261 0.20 8.68 -24.73
C ASP A 261 0.21 7.35 -25.49
N ASP A 262 1.35 6.99 -26.08
CA ASP A 262 1.45 5.78 -26.88
C ASP A 262 1.56 4.52 -25.98
N LEU A 263 2.13 4.66 -24.78
CA LEU A 263 2.12 3.60 -23.78
C LEU A 263 0.71 3.41 -23.21
N ASP A 264 0.00 4.49 -22.96
CA ASP A 264 -1.40 4.46 -22.48
C ASP A 264 -2.33 3.81 -23.53
N LYS A 265 -2.14 4.09 -24.82
CA LYS A 265 -2.89 3.41 -25.90
C LYS A 265 -2.60 1.92 -25.94
N GLN A 266 -1.34 1.52 -25.72
CA GLN A 266 -0.93 0.12 -25.73
C GLN A 266 -1.49 -0.66 -24.54
N LEU A 267 -1.49 -0.05 -23.35
CA LEU A 267 -1.88 -0.70 -22.10
C LEU A 267 -3.37 -0.53 -21.75
N GLY A 268 -4.02 0.52 -22.25
CA GLY A 268 -5.32 0.98 -21.75
C GLY A 268 -5.23 1.71 -20.39
N GLY A 269 -4.02 2.18 -20.01
CA GLY A 269 -3.68 2.69 -18.70
C GLY A 269 -3.28 1.60 -17.68
N LEU A 270 -3.01 2.00 -16.44
CA LEU A 270 -2.68 1.10 -15.34
C LEU A 270 -3.95 0.63 -14.65
N HIS A 271 -4.26 -0.66 -14.76
CA HIS A 271 -5.50 -1.23 -14.22
C HIS A 271 -5.35 -1.65 -12.76
N PRO A 272 -6.38 -1.44 -11.92
CA PRO A 272 -6.42 -1.95 -10.55
C PRO A 272 -6.24 -3.47 -10.51
N SER A 273 -5.59 -3.97 -9.47
CA SER A 273 -5.28 -5.39 -9.23
C SER A 273 -4.24 -6.00 -10.20
N ASP A 274 -3.68 -5.23 -11.14
CA ASP A 274 -2.64 -5.72 -12.03
C ASP A 274 -1.24 -5.60 -11.43
N LEU A 275 -0.43 -6.65 -11.65
CA LEU A 275 1.00 -6.64 -11.43
C LEU A 275 1.71 -6.41 -12.76
N LEU A 276 2.36 -5.25 -12.89
CA LEU A 276 3.14 -4.87 -14.06
C LEU A 276 4.64 -5.03 -13.73
N ILE A 277 5.35 -5.79 -14.55
CA ILE A 277 6.80 -5.95 -14.42
C ILE A 277 7.50 -5.05 -15.44
N LEU A 278 8.38 -4.17 -14.96
CA LEU A 278 9.23 -3.33 -15.78
C LEU A 278 10.67 -3.84 -15.72
N ALA A 279 11.10 -4.53 -16.74
CA ALA A 279 12.39 -5.20 -16.77
C ALA A 279 13.37 -4.55 -17.75
N GLY A 280 14.67 -4.74 -17.53
CA GLY A 280 15.72 -4.26 -18.43
C GLY A 280 17.11 -4.41 -17.82
N ARG A 281 18.13 -4.27 -18.67
CA ARG A 281 19.53 -4.27 -18.22
C ARG A 281 19.85 -2.97 -17.44
N PRO A 282 20.93 -2.96 -16.63
CA PRO A 282 21.40 -1.73 -16.01
C PRO A 282 21.64 -0.61 -17.05
N SER A 283 21.41 0.62 -16.68
CA SER A 283 21.55 1.83 -17.51
C SER A 283 20.57 1.98 -18.69
N MET A 284 19.59 1.08 -18.85
CA MET A 284 18.54 1.22 -19.87
C MET A 284 17.48 2.26 -19.51
N GLY A 285 17.41 2.71 -18.25
CA GLY A 285 16.45 3.72 -17.79
C GLY A 285 15.20 3.18 -17.09
N LYS A 286 15.22 1.93 -16.57
CA LYS A 286 14.08 1.34 -15.82
C LYS A 286 13.56 2.24 -14.71
N THR A 287 14.46 2.59 -13.77
CA THR A 287 14.13 3.48 -12.65
C THR A 287 13.63 4.84 -13.15
N SER A 288 14.21 5.38 -14.23
CA SER A 288 13.77 6.65 -14.82
C SER A 288 12.34 6.55 -15.35
N LEU A 289 12.02 5.52 -16.14
CA LEU A 289 10.67 5.31 -16.66
C LEU A 289 9.65 5.13 -15.52
N ALA A 290 9.98 4.29 -14.52
CA ALA A 290 9.12 4.09 -13.36
C ALA A 290 8.90 5.39 -12.55
N THR A 291 9.97 6.20 -12.40
CA THR A 291 9.90 7.51 -11.72
C THR A 291 9.04 8.50 -12.51
N ASN A 292 9.21 8.55 -13.85
CA ASN A 292 8.39 9.44 -14.69
C ASN A 292 6.90 9.04 -14.63
N ILE A 293 6.58 7.74 -14.71
CA ILE A 293 5.19 7.26 -14.55
C ILE A 293 4.66 7.64 -13.17
N ALA A 294 5.39 7.34 -12.09
CA ALA A 294 5.01 7.67 -10.72
C ALA A 294 4.76 9.16 -10.54
N PHE A 295 5.64 10.00 -11.09
CA PHE A 295 5.55 11.44 -11.04
C PHE A 295 4.35 11.97 -11.86
N ASN A 296 4.15 11.49 -13.08
CA ASN A 296 3.03 11.87 -13.92
C ASN A 296 1.68 11.56 -13.24
N VAL A 297 1.54 10.36 -12.67
CA VAL A 297 0.35 9.94 -11.92
C VAL A 297 0.10 10.86 -10.72
N ALA A 298 1.14 11.14 -9.92
CA ALA A 298 1.01 11.97 -8.75
C ALA A 298 0.74 13.46 -9.10
N LYS A 299 1.37 13.97 -10.16
CA LYS A 299 1.17 15.34 -10.66
C LYS A 299 -0.24 15.57 -11.23
N ALA A 300 -0.80 14.56 -11.87
CA ALA A 300 -2.16 14.62 -12.42
C ALA A 300 -3.25 14.48 -11.35
N TYR A 301 -2.89 14.18 -10.09
CA TYR A 301 -3.85 13.90 -9.03
C TYR A 301 -4.84 15.03 -8.82
N ARG A 302 -6.13 14.70 -8.94
CA ARG A 302 -7.26 15.56 -8.59
C ARG A 302 -8.27 14.76 -7.78
N ARG A 303 -8.59 15.25 -6.59
CA ARG A 303 -9.60 14.67 -5.72
C ARG A 303 -10.97 15.28 -6.02
N GLY A 304 -12.00 14.46 -6.06
CA GLY A 304 -13.37 14.89 -6.22
C GLY A 304 -14.37 13.76 -6.00
N LEU A 305 -15.63 14.04 -6.27
CA LEU A 305 -16.70 13.05 -6.20
C LEU A 305 -16.66 12.17 -7.46
N LYS A 306 -16.53 10.87 -7.26
CA LYS A 306 -16.72 9.86 -8.31
C LYS A 306 -18.20 9.76 -8.66
N GLN A 307 -18.53 9.11 -9.79
CA GLN A 307 -19.91 8.96 -10.25
C GLN A 307 -20.77 8.11 -9.31
N ASP A 308 -20.15 7.24 -8.51
CA ASP A 308 -20.82 6.46 -7.46
C ASP A 308 -21.12 7.27 -6.19
N GLY A 309 -20.80 8.58 -6.18
CA GLY A 309 -20.97 9.48 -5.04
C GLY A 309 -19.88 9.35 -3.97
N SER A 310 -18.88 8.48 -4.15
CA SER A 310 -17.74 8.38 -3.26
C SER A 310 -16.70 9.47 -3.55
N GLU A 311 -16.00 9.97 -2.53
CA GLU A 311 -14.84 10.84 -2.71
C GLU A 311 -13.60 10.00 -3.05
N GLY A 312 -12.87 10.43 -4.10
CA GLY A 312 -11.64 9.74 -4.51
C GLY A 312 -10.86 10.49 -5.59
N ALA A 313 -9.82 9.86 -6.13
CA ALA A 313 -9.11 10.37 -7.29
C ALA A 313 -10.01 10.34 -8.52
N ILE A 314 -10.19 11.50 -9.18
CA ILE A 314 -10.87 11.62 -10.47
C ILE A 314 -9.85 11.50 -11.60
N ASP A 315 -8.63 12.01 -11.39
CA ASP A 315 -7.52 11.99 -12.32
C ASP A 315 -6.23 11.77 -11.55
N GLY A 316 -5.26 11.06 -12.16
CA GLY A 316 -4.03 10.67 -11.48
C GLY A 316 -4.26 9.80 -10.26
N GLY A 317 -3.40 9.93 -9.23
CA GLY A 317 -3.54 9.15 -8.01
C GLY A 317 -2.46 9.42 -6.97
N VAL A 318 -2.68 8.91 -5.77
CA VAL A 318 -1.69 8.85 -4.70
C VAL A 318 -0.72 7.72 -4.98
N VAL A 319 0.57 8.01 -4.99
CA VAL A 319 1.62 7.06 -5.36
C VAL A 319 2.50 6.72 -4.17
N GLY A 320 2.69 5.42 -3.93
CA GLY A 320 3.72 4.89 -3.04
C GLY A 320 4.90 4.37 -3.86
N PHE A 321 6.12 4.77 -3.51
CA PHE A 321 7.34 4.34 -4.18
C PHE A 321 8.32 3.71 -3.17
N PHE A 322 8.54 2.40 -3.26
CA PHE A 322 9.61 1.72 -2.53
C PHE A 322 10.91 1.77 -3.35
N SER A 323 11.84 2.59 -2.90
CA SER A 323 13.15 2.80 -3.54
C SER A 323 14.21 2.01 -2.78
N LEU A 324 14.38 0.73 -3.11
CA LEU A 324 15.28 -0.18 -2.37
C LEU A 324 16.75 -0.05 -2.79
N GLU A 325 17.03 0.60 -3.93
CA GLU A 325 18.38 0.82 -4.48
C GLU A 325 18.88 2.25 -4.22
N MET A 326 17.98 3.23 -4.25
CA MET A 326 18.34 4.65 -4.17
C MET A 326 17.70 5.30 -2.95
N SER A 327 18.39 6.30 -2.36
CA SER A 327 17.78 7.08 -1.28
C SER A 327 16.64 7.98 -1.78
N ALA A 328 15.75 8.37 -0.86
CA ALA A 328 14.62 9.26 -1.17
C ALA A 328 15.08 10.60 -1.76
N GLU A 329 16.19 11.16 -1.28
CA GLU A 329 16.75 12.42 -1.80
C GLU A 329 17.27 12.26 -3.23
N GLN A 330 17.86 11.11 -3.58
CA GLN A 330 18.34 10.84 -4.93
C GLN A 330 17.17 10.72 -5.91
N LEU A 331 16.07 10.07 -5.49
CA LEU A 331 14.87 9.96 -6.29
C LEU A 331 14.19 11.33 -6.47
N ALA A 332 14.03 12.09 -5.39
CA ALA A 332 13.51 13.44 -5.42
C ALA A 332 14.36 14.37 -6.31
N GLY A 333 15.69 14.24 -6.26
CA GLY A 333 16.61 14.97 -7.12
C GLY A 333 16.41 14.70 -8.61
N ARG A 334 16.06 13.46 -8.99
CA ARG A 334 15.71 13.13 -10.40
C ARG A 334 14.40 13.78 -10.82
N ILE A 335 13.38 13.73 -9.97
CA ILE A 335 12.08 14.38 -10.24
C ILE A 335 12.25 15.89 -10.38
N LEU A 336 13.06 16.49 -9.52
CA LEU A 336 13.37 17.92 -9.59
C LEU A 336 14.17 18.28 -10.86
N ALA A 337 15.09 17.41 -11.31
CA ALA A 337 15.82 17.62 -12.56
C ALA A 337 14.87 17.62 -13.75
N GLU A 338 13.90 16.72 -13.78
CA GLU A 338 12.85 16.66 -14.79
C GLU A 338 11.95 17.90 -14.74
N ALA A 339 11.45 18.26 -13.55
CA ALA A 339 10.49 19.35 -13.38
C ALA A 339 11.10 20.75 -13.62
N SER A 340 12.38 20.94 -13.27
CA SER A 340 13.07 22.22 -13.45
C SER A 340 13.78 22.34 -14.80
N GLU A 341 13.90 21.26 -15.57
CA GLU A 341 14.71 21.15 -16.79
C GLU A 341 16.18 21.54 -16.54
N ILE A 342 16.71 21.11 -15.41
CA ILE A 342 18.11 21.29 -15.05
C ILE A 342 18.77 19.90 -14.99
N SER A 343 19.96 19.78 -15.62
CA SER A 343 20.67 18.51 -15.66
C SER A 343 20.89 17.93 -14.25
N SER A 344 20.56 16.65 -14.07
CA SER A 344 20.79 15.91 -12.81
C SER A 344 22.24 15.99 -12.36
N HIS A 345 23.20 16.11 -13.30
CA HIS A 345 24.61 16.26 -13.01
C HIS A 345 24.92 17.63 -12.37
N LYS A 346 24.37 18.72 -12.92
CA LYS A 346 24.51 20.06 -12.35
C LYS A 346 23.91 20.16 -10.95
N ILE A 347 22.71 19.58 -10.75
CA ILE A 347 22.07 19.54 -9.43
C ILE A 347 22.97 18.84 -8.42
N ARG A 348 23.51 17.66 -8.80
CA ARG A 348 24.39 16.88 -7.92
C ARG A 348 25.70 17.58 -7.58
N GLN A 349 26.26 18.36 -8.51
CA GLN A 349 27.49 19.12 -8.27
C GLN A 349 27.27 20.48 -7.60
N GLY A 350 26.02 20.96 -7.57
CA GLY A 350 25.71 22.32 -7.13
C GLY A 350 26.16 23.40 -8.12
N ASP A 351 26.48 23.01 -9.36
CA ASP A 351 26.94 23.92 -10.42
C ASP A 351 25.74 24.47 -11.22
N MET A 352 24.98 25.35 -10.56
CA MET A 352 23.80 25.99 -11.13
C MET A 352 23.98 27.50 -11.15
N THR A 353 23.49 28.14 -12.21
CA THR A 353 23.36 29.59 -12.27
C THR A 353 22.25 30.06 -11.30
N GLU A 354 22.26 31.35 -10.94
CA GLU A 354 21.22 31.92 -10.07
C GLU A 354 19.81 31.75 -10.65
N GLU A 355 19.67 31.85 -11.97
CA GLU A 355 18.39 31.63 -12.67
C GLU A 355 17.96 30.17 -12.63
N GLU A 356 18.89 29.23 -12.87
CA GLU A 356 18.64 27.79 -12.73
C GLU A 356 18.23 27.45 -11.29
N PHE A 357 18.92 28.01 -10.30
CA PHE A 357 18.58 27.79 -8.90
C PHE A 357 17.18 28.33 -8.55
N ARG A 358 16.78 29.49 -9.08
CA ARG A 358 15.41 30.02 -8.90
C ARG A 358 14.36 29.07 -9.52
N ARG A 359 14.60 28.56 -10.73
CA ARG A 359 13.71 27.55 -11.37
C ARG A 359 13.63 26.27 -10.55
N PHE A 360 14.76 25.80 -10.03
CA PHE A 360 14.83 24.63 -9.17
C PHE A 360 13.97 24.79 -7.90
N VAL A 361 14.12 25.94 -7.21
CA VAL A 361 13.33 26.25 -6.01
C VAL A 361 11.83 26.40 -6.34
N GLN A 362 11.50 26.98 -7.50
CA GLN A 362 10.11 27.09 -7.92
C GLN A 362 9.51 25.72 -8.21
N ALA A 363 10.21 24.85 -8.95
CA ALA A 363 9.79 23.47 -9.18
C ALA A 363 9.59 22.71 -7.86
N ALA A 364 10.49 22.88 -6.88
CA ALA A 364 10.33 22.25 -5.56
C ALA A 364 9.04 22.70 -4.84
N LYS A 365 8.67 23.98 -4.93
CA LYS A 365 7.41 24.50 -4.37
C LYS A 365 6.19 23.93 -5.07
N ASP A 366 6.24 23.85 -6.40
CA ASP A 366 5.13 23.33 -7.20
C ASP A 366 4.87 21.84 -6.91
N LEU A 367 5.91 21.12 -6.48
CA LEU A 367 5.85 19.71 -6.12
C LEU A 367 5.48 19.44 -4.65
N GLU A 368 5.42 20.45 -3.78
CA GLU A 368 5.13 20.29 -2.34
C GLU A 368 3.77 19.61 -2.09
N SER A 369 2.79 19.84 -2.97
CA SER A 369 1.46 19.23 -2.88
C SER A 369 1.30 17.91 -3.63
N CYS A 370 2.36 17.42 -4.28
CA CYS A 370 2.31 16.20 -5.08
C CYS A 370 2.21 14.97 -4.16
N PRO A 371 1.17 14.12 -4.27
CA PRO A 371 0.96 12.99 -3.37
C PRO A 371 1.83 11.78 -3.74
N LEU A 372 3.14 11.95 -3.72
CA LEU A 372 4.15 10.92 -3.94
C LEU A 372 4.89 10.63 -2.63
N PHE A 373 4.75 9.41 -2.11
CA PHE A 373 5.35 8.95 -0.87
C PHE A 373 6.48 7.97 -1.17
N ILE A 374 7.67 8.22 -0.63
CA ILE A 374 8.88 7.42 -0.88
C ILE A 374 9.29 6.72 0.39
N ASP A 375 9.54 5.42 0.29
CA ASP A 375 10.14 4.58 1.34
C ASP A 375 11.45 4.00 0.79
N ASP A 376 12.58 4.36 1.39
CA ASP A 376 13.92 3.94 0.96
C ASP A 376 14.56 2.92 1.93
N THR A 377 13.74 2.20 2.69
CA THR A 377 14.20 1.14 3.58
C THR A 377 14.80 -0.02 2.78
N PRO A 378 16.12 -0.31 2.92
CA PRO A 378 16.76 -1.37 2.15
C PRO A 378 16.31 -2.76 2.61
N ALA A 379 16.31 -3.72 1.68
CA ALA A 379 16.10 -5.15 1.94
C ALA A 379 14.83 -5.46 2.78
N ILE A 380 13.73 -4.78 2.49
CA ILE A 380 12.46 -4.91 3.20
C ILE A 380 11.83 -6.30 2.93
N PRO A 381 11.37 -7.03 3.96
CA PRO A 381 10.56 -8.22 3.78
C PRO A 381 9.23 -7.91 3.07
N ILE A 382 8.76 -8.83 2.20
CA ILE A 382 7.51 -8.64 1.45
C ILE A 382 6.29 -8.43 2.36
N SER A 383 6.26 -9.06 3.54
CA SER A 383 5.21 -8.88 4.56
C SER A 383 5.20 -7.46 5.14
N GLN A 384 6.37 -6.88 5.41
CA GLN A 384 6.49 -5.50 5.90
C GLN A 384 6.15 -4.48 4.81
N LEU A 385 6.55 -4.74 3.56
CA LEU A 385 6.18 -3.93 2.42
C LEU A 385 4.65 -3.88 2.29
N ALA A 386 3.97 -5.02 2.36
CA ALA A 386 2.52 -5.12 2.36
C ALA A 386 1.88 -4.31 3.51
N ALA A 387 2.39 -4.45 4.73
CA ALA A 387 1.90 -3.70 5.89
C ALA A 387 2.02 -2.18 5.71
N ARG A 388 3.16 -1.69 5.17
CA ARG A 388 3.37 -0.26 4.91
C ARG A 388 2.49 0.25 3.78
N ALA A 389 2.28 -0.52 2.71
CA ALA A 389 1.37 -0.18 1.62
C ALA A 389 -0.09 -0.06 2.12
N ARG A 390 -0.55 -1.02 2.96
CA ARG A 390 -1.86 -0.95 3.62
C ARG A 390 -2.00 0.30 4.48
N ARG A 391 -0.97 0.61 5.28
CA ARG A 391 -0.97 1.81 6.12
C ARG A 391 -1.07 3.07 5.28
N LEU A 392 -0.28 3.18 4.19
CA LEU A 392 -0.32 4.32 3.28
C LEU A 392 -1.72 4.48 2.67
N LYS A 393 -2.32 3.37 2.19
CA LYS A 393 -3.67 3.39 1.62
C LYS A 393 -4.72 3.88 2.62
N ARG A 394 -4.61 3.47 3.88
CA ARG A 394 -5.56 3.88 4.94
C ARG A 394 -5.40 5.34 5.35
N THR A 395 -4.16 5.87 5.39
CA THR A 395 -3.89 7.21 5.93
C THR A 395 -3.99 8.32 4.88
N HIS A 396 -3.55 8.05 3.66
CA HIS A 396 -3.45 9.05 2.58
C HIS A 396 -4.21 8.66 1.32
N GLY A 397 -4.67 7.42 1.24
CA GLY A 397 -5.06 6.79 -0.01
C GLY A 397 -3.83 6.21 -0.72
N LEU A 398 -4.06 5.30 -1.66
CA LEU A 398 -3.02 4.72 -2.51
C LEU A 398 -3.67 4.22 -3.79
N ASP A 399 -3.23 4.74 -4.92
CA ASP A 399 -3.77 4.42 -6.24
C ASP A 399 -2.75 3.74 -7.14
N LEU A 400 -1.45 3.92 -6.89
CA LEU A 400 -0.35 3.25 -7.58
C LEU A 400 0.77 2.91 -6.59
N LEU A 401 1.32 1.69 -6.71
CA LEU A 401 2.50 1.27 -5.97
C LEU A 401 3.65 0.95 -6.93
N VAL A 402 4.84 1.51 -6.67
CA VAL A 402 6.06 1.24 -7.45
C VAL A 402 7.12 0.64 -6.54
N ILE A 403 7.84 -0.39 -7.01
CA ILE A 403 8.87 -1.10 -6.24
C ILE A 403 10.14 -1.21 -7.09
N ASP A 404 11.22 -0.54 -6.68
CA ASP A 404 12.50 -0.52 -7.39
C ASP A 404 13.61 -1.14 -6.52
N TYR A 405 14.02 -2.39 -6.74
CA TYR A 405 13.54 -3.45 -7.61
C TYR A 405 13.31 -4.73 -6.81
N LEU A 406 12.48 -5.62 -7.32
CA LEU A 406 11.96 -6.79 -6.61
C LEU A 406 13.04 -7.74 -6.04
N GLN A 407 14.21 -7.88 -6.71
CA GLN A 407 15.30 -8.74 -6.23
C GLN A 407 16.00 -8.21 -4.98
N LEU A 408 15.73 -6.98 -4.53
CA LEU A 408 16.20 -6.42 -3.26
C LEU A 408 15.22 -6.66 -2.11
N CYS A 409 13.99 -7.08 -2.39
CA CYS A 409 13.08 -7.55 -1.35
C CYS A 409 13.57 -8.88 -0.75
N ARG A 410 13.14 -9.17 0.47
CA ARG A 410 13.40 -10.45 1.15
C ARG A 410 12.13 -11.29 1.23
N GLY A 411 12.27 -12.56 0.89
CA GLY A 411 11.31 -13.63 1.20
C GLY A 411 11.73 -14.41 2.45
N MET A 412 11.00 -15.45 2.76
CA MET A 412 11.31 -16.38 3.87
C MET A 412 12.11 -17.60 3.41
N SER A 413 12.21 -17.86 2.10
CA SER A 413 12.86 -19.02 1.54
C SER A 413 14.37 -18.82 1.39
N ASP A 414 15.17 -19.82 1.77
CA ASP A 414 16.64 -19.83 1.61
C ASP A 414 17.06 -20.05 0.13
N ASN A 415 16.18 -20.59 -0.70
CA ASN A 415 16.44 -20.80 -2.11
C ASN A 415 16.03 -19.54 -2.91
N ARG A 416 16.99 -18.94 -3.61
CA ARG A 416 16.77 -17.69 -4.38
C ARG A 416 15.62 -17.76 -5.38
N VAL A 417 15.43 -18.87 -6.07
CA VAL A 417 14.34 -19.06 -7.05
C VAL A 417 12.99 -19.06 -6.33
N ASN A 418 12.90 -19.78 -5.21
CA ASN A 418 11.68 -19.84 -4.41
C ASN A 418 11.40 -18.50 -3.71
N GLU A 419 12.44 -17.82 -3.24
CA GLU A 419 12.34 -16.49 -2.64
C GLU A 419 11.75 -15.48 -3.62
N ILE A 420 12.24 -15.47 -4.87
CA ILE A 420 11.72 -14.58 -5.91
C ILE A 420 10.26 -14.95 -6.27
N ALA A 421 9.92 -16.23 -6.28
CA ALA A 421 8.54 -16.67 -6.49
C ALA A 421 7.61 -16.20 -5.37
N GLU A 422 8.03 -16.33 -4.12
CA GLU A 422 7.30 -15.82 -2.95
C GLU A 422 7.08 -14.30 -3.03
N ILE A 423 8.12 -13.55 -3.38
CA ILE A 423 8.06 -12.09 -3.54
C ILE A 423 7.08 -11.72 -4.67
N SER A 424 7.15 -12.39 -5.83
CA SER A 424 6.28 -12.14 -6.97
C SER A 424 4.81 -12.41 -6.63
N MET A 425 4.50 -13.57 -6.03
CA MET A 425 3.15 -13.89 -5.55
C MET A 425 2.67 -12.89 -4.49
N GLY A 426 3.56 -12.47 -3.58
CA GLY A 426 3.25 -11.46 -2.58
C GLY A 426 2.88 -10.11 -3.19
N MET A 427 3.61 -9.66 -4.22
CA MET A 427 3.30 -8.42 -4.94
C MET A 427 1.94 -8.51 -5.67
N LYS A 428 1.64 -9.66 -6.30
CA LYS A 428 0.33 -9.88 -6.92
C LYS A 428 -0.80 -9.93 -5.89
N ALA A 429 -0.53 -10.51 -4.71
CA ALA A 429 -1.48 -10.48 -3.61
C ALA A 429 -1.77 -9.04 -3.14
N ILE A 430 -0.73 -8.20 -2.98
CA ILE A 430 -0.87 -6.78 -2.63
C ILE A 430 -1.71 -6.03 -3.67
N ALA A 431 -1.44 -6.24 -4.97
CA ALA A 431 -2.20 -5.59 -6.04
C ALA A 431 -3.69 -5.92 -5.95
N LYS A 432 -4.02 -7.21 -5.74
CA LYS A 432 -5.41 -7.67 -5.59
C LYS A 432 -6.08 -7.19 -4.31
N GLU A 433 -5.38 -7.33 -3.18
CA GLU A 433 -5.89 -6.98 -1.85
C GLU A 433 -6.18 -5.47 -1.77
N LEU A 434 -5.23 -4.66 -2.21
CA LEU A 434 -5.38 -3.21 -2.18
C LEU A 434 -6.18 -2.68 -3.38
N ASN A 435 -6.51 -3.52 -4.35
CA ASN A 435 -7.19 -3.12 -5.59
C ASN A 435 -6.51 -1.91 -6.26
N ILE A 436 -5.19 -2.01 -6.49
CA ILE A 436 -4.35 -1.00 -7.13
C ILE A 436 -3.41 -1.65 -8.14
N PRO A 437 -2.95 -0.93 -9.18
CA PRO A 437 -1.82 -1.36 -9.99
C PRO A 437 -0.53 -1.36 -9.17
N VAL A 438 0.30 -2.37 -9.39
CA VAL A 438 1.64 -2.48 -8.82
C VAL A 438 2.66 -2.59 -9.94
N ILE A 439 3.60 -1.63 -10.02
CA ILE A 439 4.74 -1.68 -10.94
C ILE A 439 5.95 -2.17 -10.16
N ALA A 440 6.46 -3.36 -10.50
CA ALA A 440 7.69 -3.90 -9.90
C ALA A 440 8.80 -3.93 -10.95
N LEU A 441 9.93 -3.32 -10.60
CA LEU A 441 11.10 -3.34 -11.47
C LEU A 441 11.85 -4.66 -11.31
N SER A 442 12.40 -5.16 -12.43
CA SER A 442 13.18 -6.38 -12.47
C SER A 442 14.47 -6.21 -13.27
N GLN A 443 15.56 -6.81 -12.79
CA GLN A 443 16.80 -6.86 -13.51
C GLN A 443 16.84 -8.11 -14.40
N LEU A 444 17.29 -7.96 -15.64
CA LEU A 444 17.43 -9.06 -16.58
C LEU A 444 18.76 -9.81 -16.46
N SER A 445 18.76 -11.07 -16.87
CA SER A 445 19.96 -11.89 -16.99
C SER A 445 21.00 -11.24 -17.92
N ARG A 446 22.29 -11.46 -17.64
CA ARG A 446 23.40 -10.98 -18.49
C ARG A 446 23.44 -11.68 -19.85
N GLN A 447 22.76 -12.80 -20.01
CA GLN A 447 22.73 -13.57 -21.26
C GLN A 447 22.16 -12.79 -22.46
N VAL A 448 21.30 -11.77 -22.20
CA VAL A 448 20.80 -10.84 -23.23
C VAL A 448 21.95 -10.20 -24.04
N GLU A 449 23.05 -9.86 -23.37
CA GLU A 449 24.16 -9.13 -23.99
C GLU A 449 25.00 -10.01 -24.93
N SER A 450 24.87 -11.34 -24.84
CA SER A 450 25.60 -12.30 -25.70
C SER A 450 24.88 -12.59 -27.02
N ARG A 451 23.65 -12.12 -27.21
CA ARG A 451 22.88 -12.29 -28.45
C ARG A 451 23.24 -11.21 -29.48
N GLU A 452 23.04 -11.52 -30.74
CA GLU A 452 23.16 -10.55 -31.84
C GLU A 452 22.07 -9.47 -31.71
N ASP A 453 20.81 -9.88 -31.58
CA ASP A 453 19.72 -9.00 -31.19
C ASP A 453 19.63 -8.92 -29.65
N LYS A 454 19.97 -7.77 -29.11
CA LYS A 454 19.99 -7.48 -27.68
C LYS A 454 18.65 -7.03 -27.14
N ARG A 455 17.56 -7.04 -27.95
CA ARG A 455 16.20 -6.76 -27.47
C ARG A 455 15.74 -7.81 -26.46
N PRO A 456 15.32 -7.40 -25.27
CA PRO A 456 14.91 -8.33 -24.22
C PRO A 456 13.67 -9.16 -24.61
N GLN A 457 13.61 -10.38 -24.08
CA GLN A 457 12.50 -11.32 -24.25
C GLN A 457 12.09 -11.91 -22.89
N LEU A 458 10.91 -12.54 -22.81
CA LEU A 458 10.40 -13.17 -21.58
C LEU A 458 11.38 -14.19 -21.00
N SER A 459 12.09 -14.93 -21.85
CA SER A 459 13.12 -15.89 -21.42
C SER A 459 14.29 -15.26 -20.66
N ASP A 460 14.48 -13.94 -20.75
CA ASP A 460 15.55 -13.22 -20.06
C ASP A 460 15.22 -12.93 -18.59
N LEU A 461 13.94 -13.12 -18.19
CA LEU A 461 13.47 -13.20 -16.81
C LEU A 461 13.78 -14.55 -16.15
N ARG A 462 14.65 -15.37 -16.72
CA ARG A 462 14.83 -16.81 -16.53
C ARG A 462 15.18 -17.29 -15.11
N GLU A 463 15.73 -16.45 -14.27
CA GLU A 463 15.90 -16.79 -12.83
C GLU A 463 14.57 -16.74 -12.06
N SER A 464 13.47 -16.42 -12.73
CA SER A 464 12.19 -16.05 -12.17
C SER A 464 11.04 -16.43 -13.10
N GLY A 465 10.93 -17.67 -13.56
CA GLY A 465 9.78 -18.16 -14.34
C GLY A 465 8.44 -17.87 -13.65
N SER A 466 8.44 -17.75 -12.34
CA SER A 466 7.31 -17.32 -11.53
C SER A 466 6.89 -15.87 -11.78
N ILE A 467 7.85 -14.94 -11.96
CA ILE A 467 7.54 -13.53 -12.26
C ILE A 467 6.71 -13.43 -13.54
N GLU A 468 7.11 -14.18 -14.58
CA GLU A 468 6.36 -14.20 -15.82
C GLU A 468 4.94 -14.75 -15.63
N GLN A 469 4.77 -15.80 -14.81
CA GLN A 469 3.46 -16.41 -14.57
C GLN A 469 2.53 -15.49 -13.79
N ASP A 470 3.02 -14.83 -12.75
CA ASP A 470 2.24 -14.00 -11.83
C ASP A 470 1.87 -12.65 -12.45
N ALA A 471 2.76 -12.09 -13.29
CA ALA A 471 2.55 -10.79 -13.92
C ALA A 471 1.37 -10.78 -14.89
N ASP A 472 0.59 -9.70 -14.87
CA ASP A 472 -0.45 -9.43 -15.88
C ASP A 472 0.15 -8.75 -17.10
N VAL A 473 1.15 -7.89 -16.89
CA VAL A 473 1.88 -7.19 -17.95
C VAL A 473 3.38 -7.32 -17.69
N VAL A 474 4.15 -7.58 -18.73
CA VAL A 474 5.62 -7.55 -18.71
C VAL A 474 6.12 -6.60 -19.78
N MET A 475 6.83 -5.57 -19.35
CA MET A 475 7.43 -4.54 -20.19
C MET A 475 8.94 -4.58 -20.09
N PHE A 476 9.62 -4.38 -21.22
CA PHE A 476 11.08 -4.27 -21.28
C PHE A 476 11.48 -2.89 -21.75
N VAL A 477 12.44 -2.28 -21.07
CA VAL A 477 13.07 -1.04 -21.55
C VAL A 477 14.32 -1.38 -22.32
N PHE A 478 14.40 -0.90 -23.55
CA PHE A 478 15.52 -1.08 -24.42
C PHE A 478 15.95 0.24 -25.06
N ARG A 479 17.27 0.46 -25.18
CA ARG A 479 17.86 1.63 -25.84
C ARG A 479 18.98 1.15 -26.73
N GLU A 480 18.76 1.17 -28.04
CA GLU A 480 19.74 0.77 -29.03
C GLU A 480 20.94 1.73 -29.05
N GLU A 481 20.68 3.04 -28.86
CA GLU A 481 21.71 4.08 -28.74
C GLU A 481 22.82 3.70 -27.74
N TYR A 482 22.44 3.16 -26.57
CA TYR A 482 23.38 2.75 -25.52
C TYR A 482 24.36 1.66 -25.96
N TYR A 483 23.94 0.73 -26.81
CA TYR A 483 24.80 -0.30 -27.34
C TYR A 483 25.65 0.24 -28.48
N LYS A 484 25.07 1.02 -29.40
CA LYS A 484 25.76 1.64 -30.52
C LYS A 484 26.84 2.63 -30.09
N GLU A 485 26.62 3.38 -29.01
CA GLU A 485 27.65 4.26 -28.45
C GLU A 485 28.94 3.52 -28.06
N ARG A 486 28.81 2.27 -27.58
CA ARG A 486 29.94 1.41 -27.17
C ARG A 486 30.61 0.72 -28.34
N GLU A 487 29.97 0.67 -29.49
CA GLU A 487 30.49 0.10 -30.74
C GLU A 487 31.20 1.16 -31.59
N LYS A 488 31.60 2.31 -31.01
CA LYS A 488 32.29 3.37 -31.72
C LYS A 488 33.55 2.83 -32.39
N PRO A 489 33.69 2.98 -33.75
CA PRO A 489 34.90 2.54 -34.47
C PRO A 489 36.15 3.33 -34.07
N GLY A 490 37.31 2.75 -34.33
CA GLY A 490 38.57 3.46 -34.11
C GLY A 490 38.74 4.64 -35.09
N ASP A 491 39.54 5.64 -34.68
CA ASP A 491 39.72 6.89 -35.45
C ASP A 491 40.32 6.68 -36.83
N HIS A 492 40.83 5.48 -37.14
CA HIS A 492 41.44 5.11 -38.44
C HIS A 492 40.43 4.50 -39.44
N GLU A 493 39.22 4.16 -39.01
CA GLU A 493 38.17 3.53 -39.83
C GLU A 493 37.14 4.56 -40.29
N LEU A 494 37.52 5.44 -41.21
CA LEU A 494 36.71 6.60 -41.61
C LEU A 494 35.32 6.21 -42.15
N ASP A 495 35.22 5.18 -42.99
CA ASP A 495 33.95 4.73 -43.58
C ASP A 495 32.99 4.21 -42.49
N LYS A 496 33.48 3.37 -41.59
CA LYS A 496 32.69 2.85 -40.47
C LYS A 496 32.32 3.94 -39.47
N MET A 497 33.18 4.95 -39.33
CA MET A 497 32.88 6.10 -38.44
C MET A 497 31.72 6.94 -39.00
N GLU A 498 31.62 7.10 -40.32
CA GLU A 498 30.51 7.81 -40.94
C GLU A 498 29.19 7.04 -40.81
N GLU A 499 29.22 5.72 -41.08
CA GLU A 499 28.06 4.83 -40.85
C GLU A 499 27.61 4.85 -39.39
N TRP A 500 28.57 4.82 -38.45
CA TRP A 500 28.27 4.90 -37.02
C TRP A 500 27.63 6.24 -36.64
N LYS A 501 28.13 7.37 -37.15
CA LYS A 501 27.54 8.69 -36.91
C LYS A 501 26.10 8.77 -37.40
N GLN A 502 25.85 8.29 -38.62
CA GLN A 502 24.50 8.26 -39.19
C GLN A 502 23.54 7.37 -38.37
N ALA A 503 24.04 6.22 -37.90
CA ALA A 503 23.28 5.34 -37.02
C ALA A 503 22.97 6.02 -35.68
N MET A 504 23.96 6.68 -35.07
CA MET A 504 23.78 7.43 -33.81
C MET A 504 22.77 8.58 -33.95
N GLU A 505 22.79 9.31 -35.07
CA GLU A 505 21.83 10.37 -35.34
C GLU A 505 20.38 9.86 -35.44
N ARG A 506 20.17 8.70 -36.06
CA ARG A 506 18.86 8.04 -36.17
C ARG A 506 18.36 7.50 -34.84
N LEU A 507 19.26 7.05 -33.97
CA LEU A 507 18.94 6.45 -32.67
C LEU A 507 18.91 7.47 -31.53
N HIS A 508 19.34 8.70 -31.80
CA HIS A 508 19.46 9.74 -30.79
C HIS A 508 18.16 9.97 -30.06
N ALA A 509 18.23 9.96 -28.72
CA ALA A 509 17.10 10.20 -27.83
C ALA A 509 15.92 9.22 -28.00
N LYS A 510 16.10 8.06 -28.63
CA LYS A 510 15.07 7.03 -28.78
C LYS A 510 15.20 5.93 -27.74
N ALA A 511 14.06 5.51 -27.22
CA ALA A 511 13.92 4.36 -26.33
C ALA A 511 12.72 3.52 -26.77
N GLU A 512 12.80 2.22 -26.56
CA GLU A 512 11.72 1.28 -26.83
C GLU A 512 11.20 0.72 -25.50
N VAL A 513 9.86 0.69 -25.36
CA VAL A 513 9.17 -0.10 -24.33
C VAL A 513 8.50 -1.28 -25.02
N ILE A 514 9.07 -2.46 -24.84
CA ILE A 514 8.60 -3.69 -25.48
C ILE A 514 7.62 -4.37 -24.50
N VAL A 515 6.33 -4.41 -24.85
CA VAL A 515 5.30 -5.14 -24.09
C VAL A 515 5.36 -6.60 -24.55
N GLY A 516 6.07 -7.43 -23.77
CA GLY A 516 6.29 -8.85 -24.10
C GLY A 516 5.17 -9.76 -23.61
N LYS A 517 4.38 -9.32 -22.62
CA LYS A 517 3.19 -10.02 -22.12
C LYS A 517 2.13 -9.01 -21.71
N GLN A 518 0.89 -9.28 -22.07
CA GLN A 518 -0.29 -8.55 -21.59
C GLN A 518 -1.48 -9.52 -21.56
N ARG A 519 -2.08 -9.73 -20.37
CA ARG A 519 -3.20 -10.69 -20.23
C ARG A 519 -4.47 -10.23 -20.92
N HIS A 520 -4.71 -8.91 -20.93
CA HIS A 520 -5.97 -8.31 -21.36
C HIS A 520 -5.83 -7.43 -22.61
N GLY A 521 -4.69 -7.50 -23.31
CA GLY A 521 -4.43 -6.68 -24.47
C GLY A 521 -3.36 -7.25 -25.41
N PRO A 522 -3.05 -6.57 -26.50
CA PRO A 522 -2.04 -6.98 -27.46
C PRO A 522 -0.63 -6.74 -26.92
N ILE A 523 0.32 -7.56 -27.33
CA ILE A 523 1.75 -7.29 -27.19
C ILE A 523 2.22 -6.33 -28.29
N GLY A 524 3.31 -5.60 -28.06
CA GLY A 524 3.81 -4.65 -29.04
C GLY A 524 5.02 -3.87 -28.53
N THR A 525 5.55 -2.99 -29.37
CA THR A 525 6.65 -2.09 -29.02
C THR A 525 6.18 -0.66 -29.13
N VAL A 526 6.42 0.12 -28.07
CA VAL A 526 6.14 1.55 -28.00
C VAL A 526 7.46 2.31 -28.07
N GLU A 527 7.58 3.23 -29.02
CA GLU A 527 8.72 4.13 -29.10
C GLU A 527 8.49 5.39 -28.27
N LEU A 528 9.45 5.72 -27.42
CA LEU A 528 9.44 6.91 -26.56
C LEU A 528 10.69 7.74 -26.80
N SER A 529 10.63 9.03 -26.47
CA SER A 529 11.83 9.85 -26.35
C SER A 529 12.52 9.60 -25.01
N PHE A 530 13.86 9.70 -24.97
CA PHE A 530 14.63 9.66 -23.73
C PHE A 530 15.69 10.74 -23.69
N GLU A 531 15.53 11.67 -22.76
CA GLU A 531 16.47 12.77 -22.53
C GLU A 531 17.39 12.41 -21.36
N ALA A 532 18.59 11.94 -21.66
CA ALA A 532 19.55 11.42 -20.67
C ALA A 532 19.95 12.47 -19.62
N GLN A 533 20.05 13.75 -19.99
CA GLN A 533 20.44 14.84 -19.08
C GLN A 533 19.42 15.09 -17.96
N PHE A 534 18.13 14.86 -18.24
CA PHE A 534 17.04 15.01 -17.27
C PHE A 534 16.54 13.66 -16.75
N THR A 535 17.06 12.56 -17.28
CA THR A 535 16.58 11.18 -17.03
C THR A 535 15.07 11.04 -17.32
N ARG A 536 14.57 11.75 -18.35
CA ARG A 536 13.16 11.90 -18.69
C ARG A 536 12.79 11.07 -19.91
N PHE A 537 11.74 10.27 -19.77
CA PHE A 537 11.01 9.70 -20.89
C PHE A 537 9.86 10.61 -21.28
N GLY A 538 9.56 10.68 -22.56
CA GLY A 538 8.48 11.49 -23.10
C GLY A 538 7.87 10.88 -24.36
N ASN A 539 6.77 11.48 -24.80
CA ASN A 539 6.14 11.11 -26.05
C ASN A 539 7.05 11.50 -27.24
N LEU A 540 7.20 10.61 -28.24
CA LEU A 540 7.85 10.99 -29.48
C LEU A 540 6.98 12.02 -30.22
N ALA A 541 7.57 13.17 -30.53
CA ALA A 541 6.87 14.20 -31.31
C ALA A 541 6.51 13.63 -32.69
N LYS A 542 5.22 13.56 -33.02
CA LYS A 542 4.68 13.09 -34.31
C LYS A 542 5.09 13.94 -35.53
N ALA A 543 6.02 14.88 -35.37
CA ALA A 543 6.44 15.82 -36.41
C ALA A 543 7.11 15.19 -37.64
N TRP A 544 7.44 13.89 -37.62
CA TRP A 544 8.10 13.21 -38.74
C TRP A 544 7.18 12.33 -39.61
N GLN A 545 5.90 12.21 -39.30
CA GLN A 545 4.94 11.41 -40.09
C GLN A 545 4.15 12.22 -41.15
N GLN A 546 4.39 13.50 -41.27
CA GLN A 546 3.79 14.34 -42.34
C GLN A 546 4.84 14.73 -43.39
N GLN A 547 5.45 13.76 -44.08
CA GLN A 547 5.82 13.98 -45.46
C GLN A 547 4.63 13.53 -46.31
N PRO A 548 3.98 14.42 -47.05
CA PRO A 548 2.96 14.00 -48.00
C PRO A 548 3.65 13.22 -49.12
N ASP A 549 3.19 12.03 -49.37
CA ASP A 549 3.40 11.36 -50.65
C ASP A 549 2.82 12.32 -51.73
N GLY A 550 3.67 13.10 -52.32
CA GLY A 550 3.32 14.06 -53.35
C GLY A 550 4.26 13.92 -54.55
N TYR A 551 3.71 13.34 -55.57
CA TYR A 551 4.05 13.23 -56.99
C TYR A 551 4.87 12.04 -57.43
#